data_0c812c0bc77d719b808f78eff8a040d9
#
_entry.id   0c812c0bc77d719b808f78eff8a040d9
#
_cell.length_a   1.000
_cell.length_b   1.000
_cell.length_c   1.000
_cell.angle_alpha   90.00
_cell.angle_beta   90.00
_cell.angle_gamma   90.00
#
_symmetry.space_group_name_H-M   'P 1'
#
loop_
_entity.id
_entity.type
_entity.pdbx_description
1 polymer ?
#
loop_
_entity_poly.entity_id
_entity_poly.type
_entity_poly.pdbx_seq_one_letter_code
_entity_poly.pdbx_strand_id
1 'polypeptide(L)'
;MEASLFFIIIFAFVLLTILKLPRGISFFLISMAVLLLSEKNLPIHILVNGAFGYFDAVMTVLCAVLFITAIEKSGLLKHIATVLTTSLGSKPRLLIMLTTILSMSGGMITGSSSSSILTTGAVAFPIFKAAGLDNKKAGTLVMISGVLGMIAPPLNIQAMVICEGVDMPYVGFTYPLLWLTVPAALIFALLIAGRDLRSPAKTERVEFKLKDLLLYLPLIFAIVLSVLDSLSVIQIGLPLIFFASAVLAVFCSGKMRKFLEISLDAMDQALPILAILVGIGMLIEVMTLTGVRGFIVANMLFFPYAVLFLSVGLGTPAFGAISSYGAASVLGIPFLLAFRGGNDVLIASSISLLAGLGDILPPTALASTLAAQVSGLDSYMEVLKRSLGFLLTTMVLCVTFIAYSIRFAKIFANPWWFILVVGMIFLVAAILDKTERKGK
;
A
#
# COMPACT_ATOMS: atom_id res chain seq x y z
N MET A 1 12.32 33.33 -4.76
CA MET A 1 10.90 33.06 -4.43
C MET A 1 10.58 31.58 -4.41
N GLU A 2 10.87 30.81 -5.46
CA GLU A 2 10.58 29.37 -5.57
C GLU A 2 11.25 28.52 -4.46
N ALA A 3 12.55 28.77 -4.18
CA ALA A 3 13.26 28.12 -3.09
C ALA A 3 12.62 28.41 -1.72
N SER A 4 12.25 29.66 -1.47
CA SER A 4 11.60 30.04 -0.20
C SER A 4 10.25 29.34 -0.04
N LEU A 5 9.44 29.26 -1.09
CA LEU A 5 8.15 28.56 -1.08
C LEU A 5 8.35 27.04 -0.87
N PHE A 6 9.38 26.44 -1.46
CA PHE A 6 9.71 25.03 -1.21
C PHE A 6 10.02 24.75 0.27
N PHE A 7 10.87 25.57 0.90
CA PHE A 7 11.15 25.43 2.33
C PHE A 7 9.93 25.71 3.21
N ILE A 8 9.06 26.63 2.82
CA ILE A 8 7.78 26.87 3.51
C ILE A 8 6.88 25.66 3.45
N ILE A 9 6.78 24.98 2.30
CA ILE A 9 6.01 23.73 2.15
C ILE A 9 6.52 22.67 3.13
N ILE A 10 7.84 22.42 3.15
CA ILE A 10 8.43 21.43 4.05
C ILE A 10 8.20 21.79 5.51
N PHE A 11 8.49 23.05 5.88
CA PHE A 11 8.29 23.52 7.24
C PHE A 11 6.83 23.43 7.69
N ALA A 12 5.89 23.81 6.82
CA ALA A 12 4.47 23.74 7.12
C ALA A 12 4.01 22.28 7.30
N PHE A 13 4.50 21.33 6.49
CA PHE A 13 4.22 19.91 6.69
C PHE A 13 4.69 19.41 8.05
N VAL A 14 5.92 19.75 8.45
CA VAL A 14 6.46 19.38 9.76
C VAL A 14 5.63 20.00 10.87
N LEU A 15 5.35 21.30 10.80
CA LEU A 15 4.58 22.05 11.80
C LEU A 15 3.17 21.47 11.98
N LEU A 16 2.43 21.27 10.87
CA LEU A 16 1.05 20.77 10.92
C LEU A 16 1.00 19.31 11.41
N THR A 17 2.04 18.52 11.14
CA THR A 17 2.18 17.15 11.68
C THR A 17 2.41 17.18 13.19
N ILE A 18 3.26 18.09 13.70
CA ILE A 18 3.48 18.30 15.15
C ILE A 18 2.18 18.73 15.84
N LEU A 19 1.40 19.60 15.17
CA LEU A 19 0.08 20.04 15.64
C LEU A 19 -1.01 18.96 15.52
N LYS A 20 -0.69 17.77 15.02
CA LYS A 20 -1.59 16.62 14.85
C LYS A 20 -2.85 16.93 13.99
N LEU A 21 -2.75 17.85 13.05
CA LEU A 21 -3.85 18.14 12.13
C LEU A 21 -4.08 17.00 11.16
N PRO A 22 -5.35 16.72 10.75
CA PRO A 22 -5.64 15.75 9.71
C PRO A 22 -4.89 16.05 8.41
N ARG A 23 -4.28 15.04 7.81
CA ARG A 23 -3.40 15.22 6.64
C ARG A 23 -4.08 15.92 5.47
N GLY A 24 -5.34 15.59 5.15
CA GLY A 24 -6.10 16.26 4.11
C GLY A 24 -6.23 17.77 4.35
N ILE A 25 -6.53 18.18 5.58
CA ILE A 25 -6.59 19.59 5.99
C ILE A 25 -5.20 20.24 5.88
N SER A 26 -4.14 19.52 6.26
CA SER A 26 -2.77 20.02 6.15
C SER A 26 -2.40 20.34 4.69
N PHE A 27 -2.71 19.47 3.74
CA PHE A 27 -2.48 19.73 2.31
C PHE A 27 -3.24 20.96 1.81
N PHE A 28 -4.51 21.09 2.19
CA PHE A 28 -5.34 22.25 1.84
C PHE A 28 -4.73 23.55 2.40
N LEU A 29 -4.38 23.59 3.69
CA LEU A 29 -3.82 24.79 4.34
C LEU A 29 -2.46 25.17 3.73
N ILE A 30 -1.60 24.20 3.41
CA ILE A 30 -0.32 24.44 2.76
C ILE A 30 -0.54 25.03 1.37
N SER A 31 -1.46 24.46 0.57
CA SER A 31 -1.79 24.96 -0.76
C SER A 31 -2.29 26.41 -0.72
N MET A 32 -3.17 26.71 0.24
CA MET A 32 -3.67 28.06 0.44
C MET A 32 -2.57 29.03 0.87
N ALA A 33 -1.72 28.64 1.81
CA ALA A 33 -0.62 29.48 2.30
C ALA A 33 0.39 29.78 1.20
N VAL A 34 0.78 28.77 0.41
CA VAL A 34 1.73 28.95 -0.73
C VAL A 34 1.13 29.84 -1.80
N LEU A 35 -0.16 29.69 -2.10
CA LEU A 35 -0.85 30.55 -3.06
C LEU A 35 -0.89 32.00 -2.60
N LEU A 36 -1.22 32.25 -1.32
CA LEU A 36 -1.24 33.58 -0.71
C LEU A 36 0.13 34.25 -0.72
N LEU A 37 1.21 33.49 -0.48
CA LEU A 37 2.57 34.00 -0.43
C LEU A 37 3.21 34.17 -1.82
N SER A 38 2.58 33.67 -2.88
CA SER A 38 3.14 33.67 -4.24
C SER A 38 3.01 35.00 -4.97
N GLU A 39 2.46 36.06 -4.37
CA GLU A 39 2.22 37.40 -4.95
C GLU A 39 1.40 37.38 -6.26
N LYS A 40 0.86 36.22 -6.63
CA LYS A 40 -0.05 36.08 -7.78
C LYS A 40 -1.47 36.34 -7.31
N ASN A 41 -2.22 37.14 -8.05
CA ASN A 41 -3.61 37.52 -7.78
C ASN A 41 -4.51 36.30 -7.49
N LEU A 42 -4.44 35.73 -6.29
CA LEU A 42 -5.26 34.65 -5.70
C LEU A 42 -6.18 33.91 -6.71
N PRO A 43 -5.63 33.14 -7.67
CA PRO A 43 -6.48 32.44 -8.63
C PRO A 43 -7.10 31.21 -7.97
N ILE A 44 -8.19 31.41 -7.21
CA ILE A 44 -8.91 30.33 -6.47
C ILE A 44 -9.30 29.18 -7.41
N HIS A 45 -9.57 29.46 -8.69
CA HIS A 45 -9.88 28.42 -9.68
C HIS A 45 -8.79 27.35 -9.78
N ILE A 46 -7.53 27.66 -9.52
CA ILE A 46 -6.41 26.71 -9.52
C ILE A 46 -6.53 25.67 -8.38
N LEU A 47 -6.95 26.10 -7.20
CA LEU A 47 -7.25 25.18 -6.10
C LEU A 47 -8.42 24.25 -6.48
N VAL A 48 -9.44 24.78 -7.11
CA VAL A 48 -10.59 23.99 -7.56
C VAL A 48 -10.16 22.99 -8.64
N ASN A 49 -9.41 23.41 -9.65
CA ASN A 49 -8.90 22.52 -10.69
C ASN A 49 -8.03 21.42 -10.10
N GLY A 50 -7.10 21.77 -9.19
CA GLY A 50 -6.28 20.81 -8.49
C GLY A 50 -7.10 19.82 -7.66
N ALA A 51 -8.17 20.28 -7.00
CA ALA A 51 -9.05 19.40 -6.23
C ALA A 51 -9.69 18.30 -7.07
N PHE A 52 -10.00 18.59 -8.33
CA PHE A 52 -10.58 17.63 -9.28
C PHE A 52 -9.54 16.88 -10.11
N GLY A 53 -8.27 17.25 -10.07
CA GLY A 53 -7.19 16.61 -10.85
C GLY A 53 -7.04 15.12 -10.53
N TYR A 54 -7.37 14.69 -9.32
CA TYR A 54 -7.31 13.28 -8.89
C TYR A 54 -8.68 12.60 -8.82
N PHE A 55 -9.67 13.07 -9.61
CA PHE A 55 -11.04 12.56 -9.53
C PHE A 55 -11.13 11.04 -9.79
N ASP A 56 -10.38 10.52 -10.76
CA ASP A 56 -10.30 9.09 -11.08
C ASP A 56 -9.78 8.27 -9.88
N ALA A 57 -8.72 8.75 -9.23
CA ALA A 57 -8.19 8.12 -8.02
C ALA A 57 -9.20 8.19 -6.87
N VAL A 58 -9.88 9.31 -6.69
CA VAL A 58 -10.94 9.51 -5.67
C VAL A 58 -12.07 8.50 -5.87
N MET A 59 -12.57 8.35 -7.11
CA MET A 59 -13.63 7.39 -7.43
C MET A 59 -13.16 5.94 -7.24
N THR A 60 -11.94 5.63 -7.64
CA THR A 60 -11.36 4.29 -7.46
C THR A 60 -11.25 3.92 -5.98
N VAL A 61 -10.72 4.82 -5.16
CA VAL A 61 -10.58 4.59 -3.70
C VAL A 61 -11.94 4.45 -3.03
N LEU A 62 -12.91 5.29 -3.37
CA LEU A 62 -14.25 5.21 -2.81
C LEU A 62 -14.90 3.85 -3.07
N CYS A 63 -14.87 3.40 -4.33
CA CYS A 63 -15.44 2.11 -4.72
C CYS A 63 -14.66 0.93 -4.12
N ALA A 64 -13.34 1.04 -4.01
CA ALA A 64 -12.48 0.03 -3.41
C ALA A 64 -12.75 -0.13 -1.89
N VAL A 65 -12.89 0.99 -1.16
CA VAL A 65 -13.23 0.95 0.26
C VAL A 65 -14.65 0.40 0.47
N LEU A 66 -15.60 0.73 -0.40
CA LEU A 66 -16.93 0.13 -0.38
C LEU A 66 -16.84 -1.40 -0.56
N PHE A 67 -16.02 -1.87 -1.49
CA PHE A 67 -15.84 -3.30 -1.74
C PHE A 67 -15.21 -4.02 -0.54
N ILE A 68 -14.14 -3.52 0.06
CA ILE A 68 -13.52 -4.18 1.22
C ILE A 68 -14.44 -4.19 2.43
N THR A 69 -15.19 -3.10 2.67
CA THR A 69 -16.19 -3.03 3.74
C THR A 69 -17.30 -4.04 3.52
N ALA A 70 -17.78 -4.19 2.28
CA ALA A 70 -18.76 -5.22 1.92
C ALA A 70 -18.23 -6.65 2.16
N ILE A 71 -16.98 -6.93 1.77
CA ILE A 71 -16.28 -8.20 2.02
C ILE A 71 -16.15 -8.48 3.53
N GLU A 72 -15.75 -7.48 4.31
CA GLU A 72 -15.62 -7.61 5.77
C GLU A 72 -16.98 -7.93 6.42
N LYS A 73 -17.99 -7.15 6.09
CA LYS A 73 -19.37 -7.33 6.62
C LYS A 73 -20.02 -8.63 6.11
N SER A 74 -19.61 -9.16 4.95
CA SER A 74 -20.10 -10.46 4.46
C SER A 74 -19.66 -11.62 5.36
N GLY A 75 -18.54 -11.48 6.07
CA GLY A 75 -17.92 -12.52 6.88
C GLY A 75 -16.88 -13.36 6.11
N LEU A 76 -16.61 -13.04 4.84
CA LEU A 76 -15.64 -13.77 4.00
C LEU A 76 -14.25 -13.83 4.63
N LEU A 77 -13.74 -12.72 5.18
CA LEU A 77 -12.41 -12.67 5.80
C LEU A 77 -12.28 -13.66 6.96
N LYS A 78 -13.31 -13.76 7.81
CA LYS A 78 -13.36 -14.73 8.92
C LYS A 78 -13.42 -16.16 8.41
N HIS A 79 -14.17 -16.39 7.34
CA HIS A 79 -14.26 -17.72 6.72
C HIS A 79 -12.93 -18.14 6.12
N ILE A 80 -12.22 -17.27 5.37
CA ILE A 80 -10.88 -17.52 4.85
C ILE A 80 -9.90 -17.82 5.99
N ALA A 81 -9.93 -17.05 7.07
CA ALA A 81 -9.09 -17.26 8.25
C ALA A 81 -9.28 -18.66 8.85
N THR A 82 -10.53 -19.10 8.96
CA THR A 82 -10.88 -20.44 9.49
C THR A 82 -10.40 -21.55 8.54
N VAL A 83 -10.64 -21.39 7.23
CA VAL A 83 -10.16 -22.35 6.22
C VAL A 83 -8.65 -22.47 6.23
N LEU A 84 -7.92 -21.36 6.30
CA LEU A 84 -6.45 -21.37 6.37
C LEU A 84 -5.94 -22.11 7.61
N THR A 85 -6.48 -21.82 8.78
CA THR A 85 -6.06 -22.46 10.04
C THR A 85 -6.36 -23.94 10.07
N THR A 86 -7.51 -24.36 9.58
CA THR A 86 -7.90 -25.78 9.57
C THR A 86 -7.15 -26.57 8.52
N SER A 87 -6.97 -26.03 7.32
CA SER A 87 -6.31 -26.75 6.21
C SER A 87 -4.79 -26.81 6.35
N LEU A 88 -4.17 -25.73 6.87
CA LEU A 88 -2.72 -25.59 6.94
C LEU A 88 -2.15 -25.63 8.37
N GLY A 89 -2.95 -25.93 9.38
CA GLY A 89 -2.50 -25.99 10.77
C GLY A 89 -1.31 -26.92 10.99
N SER A 90 -1.17 -27.95 10.15
CA SER A 90 -0.02 -28.85 10.19
C SER A 90 1.24 -28.31 9.50
N LYS A 91 1.17 -27.18 8.77
CA LYS A 91 2.27 -26.57 7.99
C LYS A 91 2.40 -25.09 8.37
N PRO A 92 3.03 -24.79 9.52
CA PRO A 92 2.97 -23.44 10.10
C PRO A 92 3.62 -22.36 9.22
N ARG A 93 4.69 -22.68 8.46
CA ARG A 93 5.30 -21.70 7.54
C ARG A 93 4.40 -21.36 6.37
N LEU A 94 3.77 -22.37 5.75
CA LEU A 94 2.79 -22.16 4.69
C LEU A 94 1.57 -21.36 5.22
N LEU A 95 1.13 -21.66 6.43
CA LEU A 95 0.07 -20.90 7.10
C LEU A 95 0.45 -19.43 7.26
N ILE A 96 1.66 -19.13 7.76
CA ILE A 96 2.16 -17.75 7.94
C ILE A 96 2.24 -17.03 6.60
N MET A 97 2.77 -17.65 5.55
CA MET A 97 2.88 -17.04 4.23
C MET A 97 1.52 -16.67 3.63
N LEU A 98 0.56 -17.60 3.65
CA LEU A 98 -0.78 -17.33 3.12
C LEU A 98 -1.54 -16.32 4.00
N THR A 99 -1.32 -16.35 5.31
CA THR A 99 -1.87 -15.33 6.23
C THR A 99 -1.25 -13.96 5.95
N THR A 100 0.01 -13.88 5.55
CA THR A 100 0.66 -12.63 5.14
C THR A 100 -0.01 -12.06 3.88
N ILE A 101 -0.31 -12.90 2.87
CA ILE A 101 -1.06 -12.49 1.68
C ILE A 101 -2.48 -12.03 2.06
N LEU A 102 -3.17 -12.75 2.95
CA LEU A 102 -4.46 -12.33 3.47
C LEU A 102 -4.37 -10.96 4.16
N SER A 103 -3.34 -10.74 4.98
CA SER A 103 -3.12 -9.45 5.65
C SER A 103 -2.84 -8.33 4.66
N MET A 104 -2.14 -8.59 3.54
CA MET A 104 -1.90 -7.61 2.47
C MET A 104 -3.17 -7.20 1.73
N SER A 105 -4.15 -8.12 1.60
CA SER A 105 -5.32 -7.92 0.72
C SER A 105 -6.14 -6.66 1.03
N GLY A 106 -6.23 -6.26 2.29
CA GLY A 106 -6.89 -5.02 2.68
C GLY A 106 -6.22 -3.78 2.08
N GLY A 107 -4.89 -3.73 2.12
CA GLY A 107 -4.10 -2.66 1.51
C GLY A 107 -4.14 -2.69 -0.02
N MET A 108 -4.07 -3.88 -0.63
CA MET A 108 -4.16 -4.06 -2.08
C MET A 108 -5.46 -3.48 -2.65
N ILE A 109 -6.55 -3.59 -1.90
CA ILE A 109 -7.85 -3.09 -2.32
C ILE A 109 -8.00 -1.59 -2.00
N THR A 110 -7.55 -1.13 -0.82
CA THR A 110 -7.79 0.25 -0.37
C THR A 110 -6.68 1.24 -0.68
N GLY A 111 -5.48 0.77 -1.03
CA GLY A 111 -4.29 1.61 -1.16
C GLY A 111 -3.86 2.26 0.17
N SER A 112 -4.23 1.69 1.32
CA SER A 112 -3.97 2.26 2.65
C SER A 112 -3.39 1.22 3.61
N SER A 113 -2.22 1.53 4.20
CA SER A 113 -1.59 0.72 5.24
C SER A 113 -2.45 0.64 6.50
N SER A 114 -3.07 1.75 6.89
CA SER A 114 -3.94 1.83 8.07
C SER A 114 -5.16 0.93 7.93
N SER A 115 -5.85 1.02 6.80
CA SER A 115 -7.02 0.17 6.52
C SER A 115 -6.62 -1.31 6.52
N SER A 116 -5.52 -1.66 5.87
CA SER A 116 -5.01 -3.05 5.84
C SER A 116 -4.73 -3.59 7.25
N ILE A 117 -4.02 -2.84 8.08
CA ILE A 117 -3.64 -3.25 9.45
C ILE A 117 -4.87 -3.45 10.33
N LEU A 118 -5.82 -2.51 10.26
CA LEU A 118 -7.01 -2.53 11.14
C LEU A 118 -8.07 -3.54 10.71
N THR A 119 -8.13 -3.92 9.42
CA THR A 119 -9.11 -4.87 8.89
C THR A 119 -8.49 -6.26 8.73
N THR A 120 -7.83 -6.51 7.60
CA THR A 120 -7.26 -7.84 7.29
C THR A 120 -6.09 -8.20 8.20
N GLY A 121 -5.30 -7.23 8.66
CA GLY A 121 -4.24 -7.42 9.64
C GLY A 121 -4.76 -7.87 11.00
N ALA A 122 -5.86 -7.27 11.47
CA ALA A 122 -6.51 -7.68 12.72
C ALA A 122 -7.06 -9.12 12.64
N VAL A 123 -7.53 -9.55 11.46
CA VAL A 123 -7.95 -10.94 11.20
C VAL A 123 -6.73 -11.88 11.12
N ALA A 124 -5.63 -11.43 10.55
CA ALA A 124 -4.40 -12.23 10.40
C ALA A 124 -3.64 -12.41 11.72
N PHE A 125 -3.69 -11.43 12.63
CA PHE A 125 -2.93 -11.46 13.88
C PHE A 125 -3.17 -12.72 14.72
N PRO A 126 -4.42 -13.13 15.05
CA PRO A 126 -4.68 -14.36 15.80
C PRO A 126 -4.20 -15.63 15.07
N ILE A 127 -4.15 -15.64 13.73
CA ILE A 127 -3.63 -16.77 12.96
C ILE A 127 -2.11 -16.86 13.14
N PHE A 128 -1.39 -15.73 13.08
CA PHE A 128 0.04 -15.67 13.37
C PHE A 128 0.35 -16.15 14.79
N LYS A 129 -0.47 -15.78 15.77
CA LYS A 129 -0.37 -16.27 17.15
C LYS A 129 -0.59 -17.78 17.23
N ALA A 130 -1.59 -18.31 16.56
CA ALA A 130 -1.87 -19.74 16.50
C ALA A 130 -0.72 -20.54 15.87
N ALA A 131 0.00 -19.96 14.89
CA ALA A 131 1.21 -20.54 14.30
C ALA A 131 2.45 -20.49 15.23
N GLY A 132 2.33 -19.93 16.43
CA GLY A 132 3.37 -19.89 17.46
C GLY A 132 4.21 -18.63 17.51
N LEU A 133 3.83 -17.58 16.77
CA LEU A 133 4.53 -16.28 16.83
C LEU A 133 4.20 -15.53 18.12
N ASP A 134 5.20 -14.85 18.69
CA ASP A 134 4.95 -13.89 19.77
C ASP A 134 4.26 -12.62 19.27
N ASN A 135 3.78 -11.76 20.17
CA ASN A 135 3.08 -10.54 19.79
C ASN A 135 3.94 -9.60 18.94
N LYS A 136 5.26 -9.53 19.22
CA LYS A 136 6.20 -8.67 18.51
C LYS A 136 6.41 -9.14 17.07
N LYS A 137 6.62 -10.46 16.86
CA LYS A 137 6.76 -11.05 15.53
C LYS A 137 5.45 -10.93 14.73
N ALA A 138 4.33 -11.28 15.33
CA ALA A 138 3.02 -11.21 14.70
C ALA A 138 2.66 -9.77 14.32
N GLY A 139 2.88 -8.80 15.24
CA GLY A 139 2.67 -7.38 14.97
C GLY A 139 3.60 -6.84 13.87
N THR A 140 4.86 -7.27 13.84
CA THR A 140 5.79 -6.89 12.76
C THR A 140 5.31 -7.41 11.40
N LEU A 141 4.78 -8.64 11.33
CA LEU A 141 4.21 -9.18 10.09
C LEU A 141 2.95 -8.44 9.65
N VAL A 142 2.05 -8.10 10.58
CA VAL A 142 0.87 -7.28 10.31
C VAL A 142 1.27 -5.91 9.75
N MET A 143 2.30 -5.28 10.31
CA MET A 143 2.81 -3.99 9.81
C MET A 143 3.41 -4.12 8.41
N ILE A 144 4.34 -5.08 8.20
CA ILE A 144 5.01 -5.28 6.91
C ILE A 144 3.98 -5.61 5.83
N SER A 145 3.06 -6.54 6.11
CA SER A 145 2.00 -6.91 5.17
C SER A 145 1.05 -5.74 4.87
N GLY A 146 0.74 -4.90 5.87
CA GLY A 146 -0.08 -3.71 5.67
C GLY A 146 0.57 -2.68 4.76
N VAL A 147 1.86 -2.38 4.98
CA VAL A 147 2.62 -1.43 4.15
C VAL A 147 2.86 -1.99 2.74
N LEU A 148 3.26 -3.25 2.61
CA LEU A 148 3.44 -3.84 1.28
C LEU A 148 2.09 -4.03 0.56
N GLY A 149 1.02 -4.31 1.29
CA GLY A 149 -0.34 -4.37 0.74
C GLY A 149 -0.79 -3.04 0.15
N MET A 150 -0.54 -1.92 0.84
CA MET A 150 -0.85 -0.57 0.35
C MET A 150 -0.18 -0.26 -1.00
N ILE A 151 0.98 -0.85 -1.26
CA ILE A 151 1.75 -0.64 -2.49
C ILE A 151 1.42 -1.69 -3.56
N ALA A 152 0.98 -2.88 -3.15
CA ALA A 152 0.69 -3.98 -4.05
C ALA A 152 -0.53 -3.68 -4.96
N PRO A 153 -0.55 -4.21 -6.20
CA PRO A 153 -1.67 -3.98 -7.10
C PRO A 153 -2.95 -4.68 -6.57
N PRO A 154 -4.16 -4.28 -7.02
CA PRO A 154 -4.40 -3.40 -8.17
C PRO A 154 -4.33 -1.90 -7.85
N LEU A 155 -4.42 -1.49 -6.58
CA LEU A 155 -4.53 -0.09 -6.20
C LEU A 155 -3.29 0.38 -5.42
N ASN A 156 -2.51 1.29 -6.02
CA ASN A 156 -1.40 1.97 -5.37
C ASN A 156 -1.58 3.48 -5.52
N ILE A 157 -2.09 4.12 -4.48
CA ILE A 157 -2.41 5.55 -4.51
C ILE A 157 -1.15 6.39 -4.70
N GLN A 158 -0.01 6.01 -4.10
CA GLN A 158 1.24 6.75 -4.24
C GLN A 158 1.73 6.73 -5.69
N ALA A 159 1.66 5.58 -6.39
CA ALA A 159 2.00 5.50 -7.80
C ALA A 159 1.00 6.27 -8.67
N MET A 160 -0.30 6.21 -8.36
CA MET A 160 -1.31 7.01 -9.06
C MET A 160 -1.04 8.51 -8.91
N VAL A 161 -0.66 8.97 -7.71
CA VAL A 161 -0.27 10.37 -7.45
C VAL A 161 0.94 10.77 -8.29
N ILE A 162 1.96 9.92 -8.40
CA ILE A 162 3.14 10.19 -9.23
C ILE A 162 2.75 10.25 -10.71
N CYS A 163 1.95 9.30 -11.18
CA CYS A 163 1.50 9.22 -12.57
C CYS A 163 0.72 10.46 -13.00
N GLU A 164 -0.29 10.82 -12.24
CA GLU A 164 -1.11 12.00 -12.50
C GLU A 164 -0.25 13.28 -12.55
N GLY A 165 0.70 13.37 -11.63
CA GLY A 165 1.62 14.51 -11.60
C GLY A 165 2.54 14.64 -12.82
N VAL A 166 2.68 13.65 -13.69
CA VAL A 166 3.49 13.68 -14.92
C VAL A 166 2.66 13.37 -16.17
N ASP A 167 1.34 13.41 -16.07
CA ASP A 167 0.38 13.11 -17.15
C ASP A 167 0.62 11.69 -17.74
N MET A 168 0.97 10.72 -16.89
CA MET A 168 1.20 9.33 -17.28
C MET A 168 0.02 8.45 -16.83
N PRO A 169 -0.54 7.61 -17.70
CA PRO A 169 -1.62 6.71 -17.31
C PRO A 169 -1.12 5.65 -16.30
N TYR A 170 -1.97 5.31 -15.31
CA TYR A 170 -1.69 4.23 -14.37
C TYR A 170 -1.93 2.86 -15.02
N VAL A 171 -1.09 2.53 -16.01
CA VAL A 171 -1.16 1.29 -16.78
C VAL A 171 0.20 0.59 -16.77
N GLY A 172 0.19 -0.75 -16.72
CA GLY A 172 1.42 -1.55 -16.71
C GLY A 172 2.08 -1.70 -15.33
N PHE A 173 1.49 -1.17 -14.27
CA PHE A 173 2.04 -1.22 -12.91
C PHE A 173 1.88 -2.58 -12.22
N THR A 174 0.99 -3.44 -12.67
CA THR A 174 0.64 -4.70 -12.01
C THR A 174 1.88 -5.58 -11.76
N TYR A 175 2.66 -5.89 -12.78
CA TYR A 175 3.83 -6.75 -12.62
C TYR A 175 4.97 -6.11 -11.81
N PRO A 176 5.40 -4.86 -12.06
CA PRO A 176 6.39 -4.19 -11.22
C PRO A 176 6.01 -4.16 -9.74
N LEU A 177 4.77 -3.81 -9.43
CA LEU A 177 4.29 -3.76 -8.04
C LEU A 177 4.20 -5.15 -7.40
N LEU A 178 3.77 -6.18 -8.13
CA LEU A 178 3.79 -7.56 -7.63
C LEU A 178 5.22 -8.00 -7.28
N TRP A 179 6.20 -7.73 -8.14
CA TRP A 179 7.60 -8.07 -7.92
C TRP A 179 8.21 -7.35 -6.71
N LEU A 180 7.85 -6.09 -6.52
CA LEU A 180 8.33 -5.30 -5.39
C LEU A 180 7.75 -5.75 -4.05
N THR A 181 6.52 -6.26 -4.04
CA THR A 181 5.76 -6.45 -2.80
C THR A 181 5.64 -7.91 -2.37
N VAL A 182 5.17 -8.80 -3.25
CA VAL A 182 4.84 -10.18 -2.86
C VAL A 182 6.08 -11.00 -2.46
N PRO A 183 7.17 -11.06 -3.25
CA PRO A 183 8.36 -11.80 -2.84
C PRO A 183 8.97 -11.26 -1.53
N ALA A 184 9.02 -9.93 -1.37
CA ALA A 184 9.49 -9.29 -0.16
C ALA A 184 8.64 -9.69 1.06
N ALA A 185 7.30 -9.62 0.95
CA ALA A 185 6.40 -10.02 2.02
C ALA A 185 6.60 -11.47 2.44
N LEU A 186 6.71 -12.39 1.49
CA LEU A 186 6.86 -13.81 1.74
C LEU A 186 8.23 -14.16 2.34
N ILE A 187 9.31 -13.56 1.82
CA ILE A 187 10.66 -13.78 2.35
C ILE A 187 10.74 -13.26 3.79
N PHE A 188 10.28 -12.04 4.06
CA PHE A 188 10.31 -11.50 5.42
C PHE A 188 9.35 -12.21 6.37
N ALA A 189 8.22 -12.74 5.87
CA ALA A 189 7.36 -13.61 6.65
C ALA A 189 8.12 -14.86 7.15
N LEU A 190 8.89 -15.51 6.29
CA LEU A 190 9.72 -16.68 6.67
C LEU A 190 10.87 -16.30 7.60
N LEU A 191 11.56 -15.17 7.35
CA LEU A 191 12.68 -14.71 8.18
C LEU A 191 12.23 -14.36 9.60
N ILE A 192 11.11 -13.66 9.76
CA ILE A 192 10.55 -13.24 11.05
C ILE A 192 9.97 -14.45 11.79
N ALA A 193 9.34 -15.38 11.07
CA ALA A 193 8.80 -16.60 11.65
C ALA A 193 9.88 -17.39 12.43
N GLY A 194 11.06 -17.57 11.85
CA GLY A 194 12.15 -18.28 12.48
C GLY A 194 11.91 -19.80 12.56
N ARG A 195 12.48 -20.46 13.61
CA ARG A 195 12.45 -21.92 13.76
C ARG A 195 11.43 -22.42 14.79
N ASP A 196 11.08 -21.63 15.79
CA ASP A 196 10.24 -22.05 16.93
C ASP A 196 8.74 -21.95 16.62
N LEU A 197 8.30 -22.58 15.54
CA LEU A 197 6.90 -22.57 15.14
C LEU A 197 6.13 -23.73 15.80
N ARG A 198 4.86 -23.47 16.09
CA ARG A 198 3.93 -24.47 16.62
C ARG A 198 2.83 -24.73 15.59
N SER A 199 2.48 -25.99 15.44
CA SER A 199 1.26 -26.32 14.70
C SER A 199 0.07 -25.91 15.54
N PRO A 200 -0.88 -25.11 14.99
CA PRO A 200 -2.13 -24.84 15.68
C PRO A 200 -2.80 -26.14 16.14
N ALA A 201 -3.47 -26.11 17.29
CA ALA A 201 -4.28 -27.23 17.72
C ALA A 201 -5.26 -27.61 16.61
N LYS A 202 -5.50 -28.92 16.43
CA LYS A 202 -6.46 -29.39 15.42
C LYS A 202 -7.82 -28.79 15.73
N THR A 203 -8.21 -27.78 14.97
CA THR A 203 -9.57 -27.24 14.96
C THR A 203 -10.43 -28.21 14.15
N GLU A 204 -11.70 -28.37 14.53
CA GLU A 204 -12.65 -29.21 13.78
C GLU A 204 -12.63 -28.84 12.30
N ARG A 205 -12.69 -29.84 11.43
CA ARG A 205 -12.71 -29.62 9.98
C ARG A 205 -13.96 -28.79 9.63
N VAL A 206 -13.73 -27.68 9.00
CA VAL A 206 -14.83 -26.88 8.43
C VAL A 206 -15.49 -27.71 7.33
N GLU A 207 -16.74 -28.08 7.53
CA GLU A 207 -17.56 -28.63 6.43
C GLU A 207 -17.81 -27.53 5.42
N PHE A 208 -17.28 -27.68 4.24
CA PHE A 208 -17.45 -26.74 3.14
C PHE A 208 -18.88 -26.87 2.59
N LYS A 209 -19.74 -25.89 2.87
CA LYS A 209 -21.10 -25.85 2.35
C LYS A 209 -21.13 -25.08 1.02
N LEU A 210 -21.97 -25.49 0.09
CA LEU A 210 -22.12 -24.81 -1.20
C LEU A 210 -22.43 -23.31 -1.06
N LYS A 211 -23.10 -22.92 0.03
CA LYS A 211 -23.37 -21.51 0.39
C LYS A 211 -22.09 -20.72 0.67
N ASP A 212 -21.03 -21.36 1.16
CA ASP A 212 -19.77 -20.69 1.46
C ASP A 212 -19.05 -20.33 0.17
N LEU A 213 -19.26 -21.07 -0.93
CA LEU A 213 -18.72 -20.74 -2.24
C LEU A 213 -19.26 -19.41 -2.78
N LEU A 214 -20.51 -19.07 -2.49
CA LEU A 214 -21.10 -17.80 -2.89
C LEU A 214 -20.40 -16.59 -2.25
N LEU A 215 -19.82 -16.76 -1.05
CA LEU A 215 -19.05 -15.68 -0.41
C LEU A 215 -17.76 -15.34 -1.15
N TYR A 216 -17.16 -16.30 -1.86
CA TYR A 216 -15.92 -16.08 -2.63
C TYR A 216 -16.18 -15.45 -3.99
N LEU A 217 -17.41 -15.56 -4.52
CA LEU A 217 -17.74 -15.09 -5.86
C LEU A 217 -17.39 -13.60 -6.09
N PRO A 218 -17.69 -12.65 -5.17
CA PRO A 218 -17.35 -11.25 -5.36
C PRO A 218 -15.83 -11.00 -5.44
N LEU A 219 -15.04 -11.73 -4.65
CA LEU A 219 -13.59 -11.60 -4.66
C LEU A 219 -13.00 -12.16 -5.97
N ILE A 220 -13.47 -13.32 -6.41
CA ILE A 220 -13.06 -13.94 -7.69
C ILE A 220 -13.46 -13.01 -8.85
N PHE A 221 -14.67 -12.45 -8.81
CA PHE A 221 -15.17 -11.53 -9.82
C PHE A 221 -14.30 -10.27 -9.92
N ALA A 222 -13.96 -9.65 -8.76
CA ALA A 222 -13.06 -8.49 -8.72
C ALA A 222 -11.69 -8.81 -9.32
N ILE A 223 -11.08 -9.95 -8.92
CA ILE A 223 -9.75 -10.36 -9.41
C ILE A 223 -9.78 -10.62 -10.91
N VAL A 224 -10.75 -11.40 -11.40
CA VAL A 224 -10.85 -11.74 -12.83
C VAL A 224 -11.04 -10.48 -13.68
N LEU A 225 -11.97 -9.60 -13.30
CA LEU A 225 -12.18 -8.36 -14.04
C LEU A 225 -10.97 -7.43 -13.99
N SER A 226 -10.31 -7.30 -12.84
CA SER A 226 -9.09 -6.47 -12.73
C SER A 226 -7.95 -7.01 -13.58
N VAL A 227 -7.81 -8.34 -13.69
CA VAL A 227 -6.80 -8.95 -14.58
C VAL A 227 -7.16 -8.71 -16.05
N LEU A 228 -8.41 -8.90 -16.45
CA LEU A 228 -8.86 -8.67 -17.82
C LEU A 228 -8.73 -7.19 -18.23
N ASP A 229 -9.01 -6.27 -17.33
CA ASP A 229 -8.82 -4.84 -17.52
C ASP A 229 -7.33 -4.49 -17.67
N SER A 230 -6.47 -5.04 -16.79
CA SER A 230 -5.00 -4.87 -16.86
C SER A 230 -4.38 -5.44 -18.14
N LEU A 231 -4.96 -6.50 -18.71
CA LEU A 231 -4.55 -7.08 -19.99
C LEU A 231 -5.17 -6.36 -21.20
N SER A 232 -5.91 -5.29 -20.98
CA SER A 232 -6.64 -4.53 -22.03
C SER A 232 -7.63 -5.36 -22.86
N VAL A 233 -8.08 -6.49 -22.31
CA VAL A 233 -9.13 -7.33 -22.92
C VAL A 233 -10.50 -6.66 -22.78
N ILE A 234 -10.71 -5.99 -21.64
CA ILE A 234 -11.84 -5.15 -21.34
C ILE A 234 -11.32 -3.78 -20.86
N GLN A 235 -12.10 -2.74 -20.99
CA GLN A 235 -11.75 -1.37 -20.54
C GLN A 235 -12.91 -0.82 -19.72
N ILE A 236 -13.12 -1.41 -18.54
CA ILE A 236 -14.21 -1.04 -17.63
C ILE A 236 -13.74 -0.01 -16.60
N GLY A 237 -12.49 -0.09 -16.20
CA GLY A 237 -11.87 0.73 -15.17
C GLY A 237 -12.11 0.21 -13.73
N LEU A 238 -11.11 0.41 -12.89
CA LEU A 238 -11.13 -0.07 -11.50
C LEU A 238 -12.33 0.41 -10.67
N PRO A 239 -12.81 1.67 -10.77
CA PRO A 239 -13.96 2.13 -9.99
C PRO A 239 -15.19 1.26 -10.21
N LEU A 240 -15.55 0.97 -11.46
CA LEU A 240 -16.74 0.20 -11.78
C LEU A 240 -16.58 -1.28 -11.39
N ILE A 241 -15.37 -1.84 -11.55
CA ILE A 241 -15.07 -3.22 -11.11
C ILE A 241 -15.29 -3.36 -9.61
N PHE A 242 -14.74 -2.45 -8.80
CA PHE A 242 -14.90 -2.49 -7.35
C PHE A 242 -16.34 -2.23 -6.91
N PHE A 243 -17.04 -1.27 -7.54
CA PHE A 243 -18.44 -1.00 -7.24
C PHE A 243 -19.34 -2.21 -7.51
N ALA A 244 -19.22 -2.81 -8.71
CA ALA A 244 -19.98 -4.00 -9.07
C ALA A 244 -19.68 -5.19 -8.13
N SER A 245 -18.40 -5.36 -7.77
CA SER A 245 -17.98 -6.40 -6.82
C SER A 245 -18.52 -6.16 -5.41
N ALA A 246 -18.63 -4.89 -4.97
CA ALA A 246 -19.22 -4.52 -3.68
C ALA A 246 -20.73 -4.87 -3.65
N VAL A 247 -21.46 -4.49 -4.69
CA VAL A 247 -22.88 -4.83 -4.82
C VAL A 247 -23.07 -6.36 -4.81
N LEU A 248 -22.24 -7.08 -5.56
CA LEU A 248 -22.27 -8.55 -5.59
C LEU A 248 -21.95 -9.15 -4.22
N ALA A 249 -21.03 -8.58 -3.44
CA ALA A 249 -20.68 -9.06 -2.10
C ALA A 249 -21.85 -8.91 -1.13
N VAL A 250 -22.55 -7.78 -1.17
CA VAL A 250 -23.74 -7.55 -0.35
C VAL A 250 -24.89 -8.46 -0.76
N PHE A 251 -25.07 -8.67 -2.08
CA PHE A 251 -26.08 -9.59 -2.61
C PHE A 251 -25.82 -11.04 -2.19
N CYS A 252 -24.62 -11.57 -2.42
CA CYS A 252 -24.25 -12.95 -2.07
C CYS A 252 -24.31 -13.22 -0.56
N SER A 253 -24.08 -12.21 0.27
CA SER A 253 -24.20 -12.34 1.73
C SER A 253 -25.65 -12.26 2.24
N GLY A 254 -26.62 -12.00 1.38
CA GLY A 254 -28.03 -11.81 1.75
C GLY A 254 -28.32 -10.54 2.55
N LYS A 255 -27.42 -9.58 2.54
CA LYS A 255 -27.47 -8.34 3.35
C LYS A 255 -27.90 -7.09 2.57
N MET A 256 -28.62 -7.25 1.43
CA MET A 256 -29.03 -6.11 0.60
C MET A 256 -29.78 -5.01 1.37
N ARG A 257 -30.56 -5.36 2.37
CA ARG A 257 -31.26 -4.37 3.22
C ARG A 257 -30.29 -3.49 4.02
N LYS A 258 -29.03 -3.94 4.21
CA LYS A 258 -27.98 -3.21 4.92
C LYS A 258 -27.02 -2.49 3.98
N PHE A 259 -27.31 -2.46 2.68
CA PHE A 259 -26.40 -1.84 1.70
C PHE A 259 -26.10 -0.38 2.05
N LEU A 260 -27.10 0.39 2.46
CA LEU A 260 -26.91 1.79 2.85
C LEU A 260 -26.04 1.92 4.10
N GLU A 261 -26.25 1.08 5.13
CA GLU A 261 -25.41 1.05 6.34
C GLU A 261 -23.94 0.73 5.98
N ILE A 262 -23.72 -0.27 5.14
CA ILE A 262 -22.39 -0.65 4.65
C ILE A 262 -21.75 0.48 3.85
N SER A 263 -22.54 1.20 3.05
CA SER A 263 -22.04 2.34 2.25
C SER A 263 -21.66 3.52 3.14
N LEU A 264 -22.39 3.79 4.21
CA LEU A 264 -22.05 4.83 5.19
C LEU A 264 -20.76 4.48 5.94
N ASP A 265 -20.62 3.24 6.43
CA ASP A 265 -19.40 2.76 7.07
C ASP A 265 -18.18 2.85 6.13
N ALA A 266 -18.39 2.56 4.84
CA ALA A 266 -17.36 2.68 3.82
C ALA A 266 -16.97 4.14 3.57
N MET A 267 -17.94 5.05 3.53
CA MET A 267 -17.69 6.48 3.35
C MET A 267 -16.86 7.04 4.52
N ASP A 268 -17.21 6.69 5.76
CA ASP A 268 -16.46 7.13 6.94
C ASP A 268 -14.99 6.67 6.90
N GLN A 269 -14.73 5.46 6.40
CA GLN A 269 -13.37 4.94 6.21
C GLN A 269 -12.65 5.58 5.03
N ALA A 270 -13.34 5.91 3.94
CA ALA A 270 -12.76 6.52 2.74
C ALA A 270 -12.45 8.01 2.93
N LEU A 271 -13.27 8.74 3.67
CA LEU A 271 -13.22 10.20 3.78
C LEU A 271 -11.83 10.76 4.11
N PRO A 272 -11.03 10.20 5.04
CA PRO A 272 -9.67 10.69 5.29
C PRO A 272 -8.75 10.55 4.08
N ILE A 273 -8.87 9.47 3.30
CA ILE A 273 -8.06 9.21 2.11
C ILE A 273 -8.49 10.16 0.97
N LEU A 274 -9.78 10.32 0.78
CA LEU A 274 -10.34 11.24 -0.23
C LEU A 274 -9.90 12.69 0.04
N ALA A 275 -9.95 13.13 1.30
CA ALA A 275 -9.47 14.46 1.70
C ALA A 275 -7.96 14.65 1.41
N ILE A 276 -7.15 13.60 1.56
CA ILE A 276 -5.73 13.64 1.20
C ILE A 276 -5.56 13.80 -0.30
N LEU A 277 -6.25 13.02 -1.13
CA LEU A 277 -6.14 13.08 -2.59
C LEU A 277 -6.54 14.46 -3.14
N VAL A 278 -7.66 15.00 -2.67
CA VAL A 278 -8.12 16.35 -3.02
C VAL A 278 -7.07 17.39 -2.63
N GLY A 279 -6.55 17.32 -1.39
CA GLY A 279 -5.53 18.26 -0.92
C GLY A 279 -4.20 18.16 -1.67
N ILE A 280 -3.78 16.95 -2.06
CA ILE A 280 -2.59 16.73 -2.91
C ILE A 280 -2.77 17.37 -4.27
N GLY A 281 -3.91 17.17 -4.92
CA GLY A 281 -4.20 17.77 -6.22
C GLY A 281 -4.09 19.30 -6.15
N MET A 282 -4.67 19.92 -5.12
CA MET A 282 -4.52 21.35 -4.86
C MET A 282 -3.05 21.76 -4.70
N LEU A 283 -2.27 21.01 -3.92
CA LEU A 283 -0.86 21.33 -3.69
C LEU A 283 -0.02 21.23 -4.97
N ILE A 284 -0.20 20.18 -5.76
CA ILE A 284 0.54 19.98 -7.02
C ILE A 284 0.25 21.11 -8.00
N GLU A 285 -1.01 21.51 -8.13
CA GLU A 285 -1.41 22.60 -9.03
C GLU A 285 -0.80 23.92 -8.59
N VAL A 286 -0.81 24.22 -7.29
CA VAL A 286 -0.16 25.43 -6.74
C VAL A 286 1.36 25.38 -6.91
N MET A 287 2.01 24.23 -6.68
CA MET A 287 3.46 24.07 -6.92
C MET A 287 3.83 24.26 -8.40
N THR A 288 2.95 23.84 -9.32
CA THR A 288 3.13 24.04 -10.75
C THR A 288 3.00 25.52 -11.11
N LEU A 289 1.96 26.19 -10.64
CA LEU A 289 1.73 27.63 -10.86
C LEU A 289 2.88 28.49 -10.33
N THR A 290 3.38 28.16 -9.14
CA THR A 290 4.42 28.94 -8.45
C THR A 290 5.84 28.65 -8.94
N GLY A 291 6.02 27.62 -9.80
CA GLY A 291 7.32 27.21 -10.30
C GLY A 291 8.13 26.34 -9.31
N VAL A 292 7.63 26.10 -8.10
CA VAL A 292 8.32 25.28 -7.08
C VAL A 292 8.66 23.89 -7.61
N ARG A 293 7.75 23.28 -8.37
CA ARG A 293 7.98 21.95 -8.99
C ARG A 293 9.17 21.99 -9.97
N GLY A 294 9.21 23.00 -10.85
CA GLY A 294 10.32 23.21 -11.79
C GLY A 294 11.65 23.47 -11.07
N PHE A 295 11.63 24.26 -10.00
CA PHE A 295 12.79 24.51 -9.15
C PHE A 295 13.38 23.21 -8.56
N ILE A 296 12.53 22.32 -8.02
CA ILE A 296 12.99 21.04 -7.46
C ILE A 296 13.65 20.19 -8.55
N VAL A 297 12.97 20.02 -9.70
CA VAL A 297 13.48 19.21 -10.83
C VAL A 297 14.80 19.77 -11.35
N ALA A 298 14.88 21.08 -11.59
CA ALA A 298 16.07 21.72 -12.11
C ALA A 298 17.29 21.51 -11.19
N ASN A 299 17.10 21.67 -9.87
CA ASN A 299 18.18 21.42 -8.92
C ASN A 299 18.58 19.95 -8.83
N MET A 300 17.63 19.03 -8.92
CA MET A 300 17.95 17.58 -8.92
C MET A 300 18.78 17.16 -10.14
N LEU A 301 18.56 17.77 -11.30
CA LEU A 301 19.34 17.45 -12.52
C LEU A 301 20.82 17.83 -12.43
N PHE A 302 21.20 18.74 -11.52
CA PHE A 302 22.60 19.08 -11.25
C PHE A 302 23.27 18.12 -10.27
N PHE A 303 22.54 17.25 -9.60
CA PHE A 303 23.14 16.31 -8.66
C PHE A 303 23.86 15.18 -9.39
N PRO A 304 25.06 14.78 -8.93
CA PRO A 304 25.67 13.52 -9.35
C PRO A 304 24.72 12.36 -9.10
N TYR A 305 24.71 11.36 -9.99
CA TYR A 305 23.82 10.21 -9.87
C TYR A 305 23.88 9.53 -8.49
N ALA A 306 25.08 9.45 -7.87
CA ALA A 306 25.24 8.88 -6.54
C ALA A 306 24.42 9.66 -5.47
N VAL A 307 24.44 10.99 -5.55
CA VAL A 307 23.68 11.86 -4.64
C VAL A 307 22.18 11.71 -4.92
N LEU A 308 21.79 11.61 -6.19
CA LEU A 308 20.39 11.44 -6.59
C LEU A 308 19.82 10.10 -6.08
N PHE A 309 20.57 9.00 -6.21
CA PHE A 309 20.18 7.70 -5.67
C PHE A 309 20.10 7.69 -4.13
N LEU A 310 21.04 8.37 -3.47
CA LEU A 310 21.01 8.53 -2.01
C LEU A 310 19.80 9.36 -1.58
N SER A 311 19.53 10.44 -2.31
CA SER A 311 18.39 11.34 -2.03
C SER A 311 17.06 10.64 -2.20
N VAL A 312 16.85 9.85 -3.25
CA VAL A 312 15.61 9.11 -3.43
C VAL A 312 15.49 7.99 -2.38
N GLY A 313 16.58 7.26 -2.11
CA GLY A 313 16.58 6.13 -1.18
C GLY A 313 16.33 6.53 0.28
N LEU A 314 16.85 7.66 0.73
CA LEU A 314 16.72 8.15 2.11
C LEU A 314 15.69 9.27 2.23
N GLY A 315 15.70 10.23 1.31
CA GLY A 315 14.83 11.41 1.36
C GLY A 315 13.36 11.06 1.20
N THR A 316 13.03 10.15 0.27
CA THR A 316 11.62 9.76 0.06
C THR A 316 11.02 9.06 1.28
N PRO A 317 11.64 8.04 1.92
CA PRO A 317 11.12 7.46 3.16
C PRO A 317 11.14 8.43 4.33
N ALA A 318 12.14 9.32 4.44
CA ALA A 318 12.21 10.32 5.50
C ALA A 318 11.06 11.32 5.41
N PHE A 319 10.74 11.82 4.21
CA PHE A 319 9.55 12.65 4.00
C PHE A 319 8.26 11.83 4.14
N GLY A 320 8.28 10.57 3.69
CA GLY A 320 7.19 9.61 3.87
C GLY A 320 6.85 9.36 5.34
N ALA A 321 7.81 9.49 6.25
CA ALA A 321 7.59 9.42 7.69
C ALA A 321 6.65 10.53 8.21
N ILE A 322 6.55 11.63 7.50
CA ILE A 322 5.57 12.70 7.76
C ILE A 322 4.26 12.36 7.05
N SER A 323 4.35 12.06 5.76
CA SER A 323 3.22 11.65 4.91
C SER A 323 3.71 10.86 3.69
N SER A 324 3.34 9.58 3.58
CA SER A 324 3.70 8.75 2.43
C SER A 324 3.13 9.28 1.12
N TYR A 325 1.90 9.79 1.16
CA TYR A 325 1.27 10.44 0.00
C TYR A 325 1.94 11.80 -0.33
N GLY A 326 2.36 12.55 0.70
CA GLY A 326 3.14 13.79 0.54
C GLY A 326 4.50 13.54 -0.11
N ALA A 327 5.18 12.47 0.28
CA ALA A 327 6.44 12.08 -0.33
C ALA A 327 6.27 11.72 -1.81
N ALA A 328 5.20 11.00 -2.17
CA ALA A 328 4.87 10.69 -3.55
C ALA A 328 4.61 11.95 -4.39
N SER A 329 3.87 12.92 -3.86
CA SER A 329 3.52 14.15 -4.58
C SER A 329 4.66 15.15 -4.68
N VAL A 330 5.33 15.46 -3.56
CA VAL A 330 6.34 16.53 -3.49
C VAL A 330 7.70 16.08 -4.02
N LEU A 331 8.11 14.85 -3.70
CA LEU A 331 9.41 14.31 -4.09
C LEU A 331 9.32 13.26 -5.21
N GLY A 332 8.28 12.43 -5.22
CA GLY A 332 8.16 11.32 -6.18
C GLY A 332 8.10 11.79 -7.62
N ILE A 333 7.30 12.83 -7.89
CA ILE A 333 7.17 13.43 -9.22
C ILE A 333 8.51 14.01 -9.71
N PRO A 334 9.21 14.89 -8.96
CA PRO A 334 10.53 15.39 -9.36
C PRO A 334 11.57 14.28 -9.54
N PHE A 335 11.60 13.25 -8.68
CA PHE A 335 12.54 12.14 -8.85
C PHE A 335 12.25 11.34 -10.11
N LEU A 336 10.98 11.06 -10.44
CA LEU A 336 10.65 10.38 -11.69
C LEU A 336 11.16 11.16 -12.91
N LEU A 337 10.97 12.47 -12.90
CA LEU A 337 11.46 13.36 -13.97
C LEU A 337 12.99 13.45 -14.02
N ALA A 338 13.67 13.37 -12.87
CA ALA A 338 15.13 13.39 -12.80
C ALA A 338 15.77 12.08 -13.31
N PHE A 339 15.11 10.94 -13.19
CA PHE A 339 15.58 9.63 -13.69
C PHE A 339 15.17 9.33 -15.14
N ARG A 340 14.98 10.36 -15.97
CA ARG A 340 14.63 10.21 -17.40
C ARG A 340 15.59 9.28 -18.13
N GLY A 341 15.03 8.46 -19.03
CA GLY A 341 15.78 7.44 -19.80
C GLY A 341 15.77 6.05 -19.20
N GLY A 342 15.16 5.88 -18.01
CA GLY A 342 14.83 4.58 -17.41
C GLY A 342 13.46 4.05 -17.85
N ASN A 343 12.97 3.05 -17.13
CA ASN A 343 11.59 2.58 -17.25
C ASN A 343 10.72 3.31 -16.22
N ASP A 344 9.90 4.25 -16.67
CA ASP A 344 9.12 5.15 -15.82
C ASP A 344 8.16 4.40 -14.90
N VAL A 345 7.53 3.32 -15.38
CA VAL A 345 6.61 2.49 -14.58
C VAL A 345 7.34 1.83 -13.41
N LEU A 346 8.52 1.25 -13.65
CA LEU A 346 9.30 0.60 -12.59
C LEU A 346 9.92 1.63 -11.62
N ILE A 347 10.34 2.78 -12.13
CA ILE A 347 10.86 3.88 -11.31
C ILE A 347 9.76 4.41 -10.40
N ALA A 348 8.58 4.75 -10.94
CA ALA A 348 7.44 5.22 -10.17
C ALA A 348 6.97 4.17 -9.14
N SER A 349 6.94 2.88 -9.52
CA SER A 349 6.64 1.77 -8.60
C SER A 349 7.63 1.71 -7.44
N SER A 350 8.93 1.86 -7.71
CA SER A 350 9.97 1.82 -6.67
C SER A 350 9.91 3.04 -5.75
N ILE A 351 9.66 4.23 -6.31
CA ILE A 351 9.49 5.47 -5.53
C ILE A 351 8.23 5.38 -4.66
N SER A 352 7.14 4.83 -5.18
CA SER A 352 5.90 4.65 -4.40
C SER A 352 6.12 3.75 -3.19
N LEU A 353 6.91 2.67 -3.34
CA LEU A 353 7.28 1.80 -2.21
C LEU A 353 8.18 2.53 -1.22
N LEU A 354 9.19 3.28 -1.68
CA LEU A 354 10.03 4.11 -0.80
C LEU A 354 9.20 5.10 0.01
N ALA A 355 8.23 5.77 -0.62
CA ALA A 355 7.31 6.66 0.07
C ALA A 355 6.47 5.92 1.11
N GLY A 356 5.95 4.73 0.77
CA GLY A 356 5.16 3.88 1.66
C GLY A 356 5.95 3.36 2.87
N LEU A 357 7.25 3.09 2.72
CA LEU A 357 8.12 2.69 3.84
C LEU A 357 8.18 3.76 4.93
N GLY A 358 7.91 5.02 4.60
CA GLY A 358 7.83 6.12 5.55
C GLY A 358 6.76 5.89 6.63
N ASP A 359 5.65 5.23 6.34
CA ASP A 359 4.61 4.93 7.33
C ASP A 359 5.12 4.07 8.52
N ILE A 360 6.27 3.40 8.35
CA ILE A 360 6.94 2.64 9.42
C ILE A 360 7.73 3.56 10.35
N LEU A 361 8.28 4.66 9.81
CA LEU A 361 9.28 5.50 10.46
C LEU A 361 8.65 6.61 11.32
N PRO A 362 9.33 7.02 12.43
CA PRO A 362 8.98 8.25 13.12
C PRO A 362 9.22 9.48 12.22
N PRO A 363 8.49 10.59 12.37
CA PRO A 363 7.72 10.97 13.58
C PRO A 363 6.32 10.37 13.67
N THR A 364 5.65 10.05 12.56
CA THR A 364 4.26 9.55 12.65
C THR A 364 4.19 8.07 12.98
N ALA A 365 5.11 7.26 12.43
CA ALA A 365 5.18 5.81 12.60
C ALA A 365 3.80 5.13 12.53
N LEU A 366 2.95 5.57 11.59
CA LEU A 366 1.52 5.26 11.57
C LEU A 366 1.28 3.74 11.51
N ALA A 367 1.93 3.06 10.57
CA ALA A 367 1.80 1.62 10.42
C ALA A 367 2.34 0.86 11.64
N SER A 368 3.48 1.31 12.19
CA SER A 368 4.07 0.71 13.39
C SER A 368 3.18 0.87 14.62
N THR A 369 2.57 2.05 14.79
CA THR A 369 1.66 2.35 15.91
C THR A 369 0.38 1.52 15.83
N LEU A 370 -0.26 1.47 14.67
CA LEU A 370 -1.48 0.68 14.48
C LEU A 370 -1.22 -0.82 14.65
N ALA A 371 -0.08 -1.32 14.14
CA ALA A 371 0.29 -2.71 14.31
C ALA A 371 0.60 -3.05 15.79
N ALA A 372 1.21 -2.12 16.54
CA ALA A 372 1.40 -2.27 17.98
C ALA A 372 0.05 -2.36 18.70
N GLN A 373 -0.91 -1.50 18.37
CA GLN A 373 -2.27 -1.53 18.94
C GLN A 373 -2.97 -2.85 18.67
N VAL A 374 -2.98 -3.32 17.40
CA VAL A 374 -3.59 -4.62 17.01
C VAL A 374 -2.92 -5.78 17.75
N SER A 375 -1.64 -5.66 18.06
CA SER A 375 -0.84 -6.72 18.69
C SER A 375 -0.83 -6.66 20.21
N GLY A 376 -1.47 -5.66 20.82
CA GLY A 376 -1.46 -5.44 22.27
C GLY A 376 -0.07 -5.17 22.81
N LEU A 377 0.74 -4.38 22.07
CA LEU A 377 2.07 -3.94 22.49
C LEU A 377 2.02 -2.50 23.01
N ASP A 378 2.77 -2.23 24.09
CA ASP A 378 2.80 -0.91 24.71
C ASP A 378 3.54 0.14 23.88
N SER A 379 4.48 -0.29 23.02
CA SER A 379 5.30 0.61 22.22
C SER A 379 5.44 0.14 20.78
N TYR A 380 5.20 1.04 19.84
CA TYR A 380 5.45 0.82 18.41
C TYR A 380 6.95 0.56 18.11
N MET A 381 7.84 1.00 18.99
CA MET A 381 9.29 0.80 18.84
C MET A 381 9.69 -0.66 18.82
N GLU A 382 8.89 -1.55 19.41
CA GLU A 382 9.15 -2.99 19.42
C GLU A 382 8.96 -3.61 18.03
N VAL A 383 7.93 -3.13 17.30
CA VAL A 383 7.64 -3.50 15.92
C VAL A 383 8.68 -2.88 14.97
N LEU A 384 8.97 -1.58 15.15
CA LEU A 384 9.94 -0.84 14.35
C LEU A 384 11.34 -1.46 14.39
N LYS A 385 11.90 -1.72 15.58
CA LYS A 385 13.24 -2.31 15.71
C LYS A 385 13.36 -3.65 14.99
N ARG A 386 12.30 -4.45 15.00
CA ARG A 386 12.30 -5.75 14.35
C ARG A 386 12.15 -5.67 12.83
N SER A 387 11.60 -4.57 12.31
CA SER A 387 11.46 -4.31 10.89
C SER A 387 12.64 -3.60 10.22
N LEU A 388 13.66 -3.19 10.98
CA LEU A 388 14.81 -2.43 10.42
C LEU A 388 15.49 -3.19 9.28
N GLY A 389 15.67 -4.51 9.41
CA GLY A 389 16.24 -5.34 8.35
C GLY A 389 15.39 -5.33 7.08
N PHE A 390 14.06 -5.43 7.23
CA PHE A 390 13.12 -5.28 6.12
C PHE A 390 13.25 -3.90 5.45
N LEU A 391 13.22 -2.86 6.25
CA LEU A 391 13.26 -1.47 5.79
C LEU A 391 14.53 -1.21 4.97
N LEU A 392 15.71 -1.50 5.53
CA LEU A 392 16.98 -1.27 4.85
C LEU A 392 17.12 -2.11 3.57
N THR A 393 16.77 -3.39 3.62
CA THR A 393 16.83 -4.28 2.44
C THR A 393 15.90 -3.80 1.34
N THR A 394 14.68 -3.40 1.68
CA THR A 394 13.71 -2.93 0.71
C THR A 394 14.13 -1.57 0.11
N MET A 395 14.69 -0.66 0.90
CA MET A 395 15.26 0.60 0.39
C MET A 395 16.36 0.34 -0.63
N VAL A 396 17.33 -0.53 -0.32
CA VAL A 396 18.43 -0.89 -1.23
C VAL A 396 17.88 -1.54 -2.50
N LEU A 397 16.89 -2.44 -2.39
CA LEU A 397 16.26 -3.07 -3.55
C LEU A 397 15.56 -2.03 -4.45
N CYS A 398 14.79 -1.10 -3.88
CA CYS A 398 14.13 -0.04 -4.65
C CYS A 398 15.14 0.83 -5.40
N VAL A 399 16.21 1.27 -4.74
CA VAL A 399 17.29 2.06 -5.39
C VAL A 399 17.95 1.24 -6.50
N THR A 400 18.19 -0.05 -6.29
CA THR A 400 18.75 -0.94 -7.32
C THR A 400 17.80 -1.08 -8.51
N PHE A 401 16.49 -1.20 -8.28
CA PHE A 401 15.51 -1.27 -9.35
C PHE A 401 15.37 0.04 -10.12
N ILE A 402 15.52 1.19 -9.47
CA ILE A 402 15.60 2.48 -10.15
C ILE A 402 16.87 2.54 -11.03
N ALA A 403 18.03 2.19 -10.46
CA ALA A 403 19.33 2.26 -11.17
C ALA A 403 19.37 1.36 -12.41
N TYR A 404 18.76 0.19 -12.35
CA TYR A 404 18.75 -0.81 -13.44
C TYR A 404 17.36 -1.02 -14.02
N SER A 405 16.51 0.02 -14.02
CA SER A 405 15.07 -0.09 -14.33
C SER A 405 14.79 -0.73 -15.69
N ILE A 406 15.56 -0.41 -16.74
CA ILE A 406 15.40 -1.00 -18.09
C ILE A 406 15.63 -2.52 -18.08
N ARG A 407 16.65 -2.99 -17.32
CA ARG A 407 16.96 -4.42 -17.25
C ARG A 407 15.90 -5.19 -16.47
N PHE A 408 15.53 -4.68 -15.31
CA PHE A 408 14.52 -5.32 -14.46
C PHE A 408 13.11 -5.25 -15.08
N ALA A 409 12.76 -4.20 -15.80
CA ALA A 409 11.48 -4.11 -16.49
C ALA A 409 11.29 -5.26 -17.48
N LYS A 410 12.36 -5.67 -18.20
CA LYS A 410 12.32 -6.83 -19.13
C LYS A 410 12.06 -8.16 -18.40
N ILE A 411 12.65 -8.31 -17.19
CA ILE A 411 12.47 -9.51 -16.35
C ILE A 411 11.04 -9.51 -15.77
N PHE A 412 10.58 -8.37 -15.29
CA PHE A 412 9.28 -8.23 -14.64
C PHE A 412 8.10 -8.32 -15.60
N ALA A 413 8.31 -7.98 -16.86
CA ALA A 413 7.31 -8.17 -17.91
C ALA A 413 6.96 -9.63 -18.17
N ASN A 414 7.81 -10.57 -17.77
CA ASN A 414 7.58 -11.99 -17.99
C ASN A 414 6.94 -12.65 -16.76
N PRO A 415 5.65 -13.02 -16.79
CA PRO A 415 4.93 -13.57 -15.65
C PRO A 415 5.50 -14.91 -15.16
N TRP A 416 6.16 -15.68 -16.02
CA TRP A 416 6.72 -16.98 -15.66
C TRP A 416 7.85 -16.86 -14.63
N TRP A 417 8.68 -15.82 -14.72
CA TRP A 417 9.72 -15.58 -13.72
C TRP A 417 9.11 -15.27 -12.35
N PHE A 418 8.02 -14.50 -12.30
CA PHE A 418 7.33 -14.22 -11.06
C PHE A 418 6.78 -15.50 -10.42
N ILE A 419 6.06 -16.32 -11.22
CA ILE A 419 5.50 -17.60 -10.76
C ILE A 419 6.61 -18.51 -10.24
N LEU A 420 7.75 -18.58 -10.95
CA LEU A 420 8.89 -19.39 -10.56
C LEU A 420 9.48 -18.93 -9.22
N VAL A 421 9.73 -17.63 -9.03
CA VAL A 421 10.30 -17.09 -7.79
C VAL A 421 9.35 -17.31 -6.61
N VAL A 422 8.07 -16.95 -6.76
CA VAL A 422 7.07 -17.17 -5.72
C VAL A 422 6.90 -18.67 -5.43
N GLY A 423 6.84 -19.50 -6.47
CA GLY A 423 6.78 -20.97 -6.31
C GLY A 423 7.99 -21.56 -5.56
N MET A 424 9.20 -21.06 -5.85
CA MET A 424 10.41 -21.45 -5.10
C MET A 424 10.32 -21.06 -3.62
N ILE A 425 9.83 -19.87 -3.29
CA ILE A 425 9.66 -19.45 -1.90
C ILE A 425 8.68 -20.39 -1.17
N PHE A 426 7.55 -20.73 -1.81
CA PHE A 426 6.59 -21.69 -1.25
C PHE A 426 7.18 -23.10 -1.10
N LEU A 427 7.99 -23.55 -2.07
CA LEU A 427 8.67 -24.84 -2.01
C LEU A 427 9.66 -24.90 -0.84
N VAL A 428 10.46 -23.85 -0.66
CA VAL A 428 11.38 -23.74 0.49
C VAL A 428 10.63 -23.83 1.80
N ALA A 429 9.52 -23.11 1.95
CA ALA A 429 8.68 -23.18 3.15
C ALA A 429 8.13 -24.59 3.40
N ALA A 430 7.66 -25.27 2.35
CA ALA A 430 7.14 -26.63 2.45
C ALA A 430 8.23 -27.65 2.84
N ILE A 431 9.44 -27.50 2.31
CA ILE A 431 10.60 -28.34 2.68
C ILE A 431 10.97 -28.13 4.15
N LEU A 432 11.05 -26.87 4.59
CA LEU A 432 11.36 -26.53 5.98
C LEU A 432 10.30 -27.07 6.96
N ASP A 433 9.01 -27.00 6.61
CA ASP A 433 7.94 -27.61 7.41
C ASP A 433 8.05 -29.15 7.48
N LYS A 434 8.55 -29.80 6.41
CA LYS A 434 8.74 -31.27 6.36
C LYS A 434 9.95 -31.72 7.18
N THR A 435 11.04 -30.97 7.15
CA THR A 435 12.28 -31.31 7.89
C THR A 435 12.10 -31.18 9.39
N GLU A 436 11.41 -30.15 9.88
CA GLU A 436 11.14 -29.98 11.31
C GLU A 436 10.18 -31.04 11.89
N ARG A 437 9.28 -31.57 11.04
CA ARG A 437 8.41 -32.68 11.47
C ARG A 437 9.16 -34.00 11.66
N LYS A 438 10.26 -34.22 10.94
CA LYS A 438 11.05 -35.44 11.05
C LYS A 438 12.02 -35.40 12.23
N GLY A 439 12.30 -34.23 12.78
CA GLY A 439 13.19 -34.01 13.93
C GLY A 439 12.47 -33.91 15.29
N LYS A 440 11.13 -33.92 15.29
CA LYS A 440 10.26 -34.04 16.48
C LYS A 440 9.59 -35.39 16.51
#